data_abe2af39397cc64174f593723ae55c20
#
_entry.id   abe2af39397cc64174f593723ae55c20
#
_cell.length_a   1.000
_cell.length_b   1.000
_cell.length_c   1.000
_cell.angle_alpha   90.00
_cell.angle_beta   90.00
_cell.angle_gamma   90.00
#
_symmetry.space_group_name_H-M   'P 1'
#
loop_
_entity.id
_entity.type
_entity.pdbx_description
1 polymer ?
#
loop_
_entity_poly.entity_id
_entity_poly.type
_entity_poly.pdbx_seq_one_letter_code
_entity_poly.pdbx_strand_id
1 'polypeptide(L)'
;MAGAGISGVRLRELVSLLTAGQEYKFYSWPEWRALRLEVLRLDRYECQHCKAAGRYRKGYIVHHVKHLRQRPDLALSVFDPDTGQRQLSTLCKQCHELEHPESQRQFQPKALPITAERWD
;
A
#
# COMPACT_ATOMS: atom_id res chain seq x y z
N MET A 1 10.73 15.23 5.43
CA MET A 1 10.74 13.98 4.99
C MET A 1 9.44 13.54 4.49
N ALA A 2 9.46 12.87 3.43
CA ALA A 2 8.22 12.44 2.90
C ALA A 2 7.62 11.47 3.86
N GLY A 3 6.37 11.27 3.83
CA GLY A 3 5.75 10.34 4.72
C GLY A 3 5.46 10.89 6.08
N ALA A 4 5.50 12.19 6.21
CA ALA A 4 5.17 12.79 7.47
C ALA A 4 3.71 12.57 7.83
N GLY A 5 2.93 12.05 6.96
CA GLY A 5 1.55 11.76 7.25
C GLY A 5 0.60 12.50 6.34
N ILE A 6 -0.65 12.25 6.50
CA ILE A 6 -1.67 12.82 5.65
C ILE A 6 -2.27 14.03 6.35
N SER A 7 -2.55 15.09 5.61
CA SER A 7 -3.17 16.28 6.21
C SER A 7 -4.63 16.00 6.54
N GLY A 8 -5.21 16.82 7.38
CA GLY A 8 -6.62 16.61 7.75
C GLY A 8 -7.55 16.78 6.56
N VAL A 9 -7.25 17.68 5.65
CA VAL A 9 -8.07 17.89 4.48
C VAL A 9 -8.01 16.66 3.59
N ARG A 10 -6.81 16.16 3.34
CA ARG A 10 -6.65 14.99 2.49
C ARG A 10 -7.21 13.73 3.15
N LEU A 11 -7.16 13.64 4.47
CA LEU A 11 -7.72 12.50 5.18
C LEU A 11 -9.24 12.48 4.99
N ARG A 12 -9.89 13.61 5.11
CA ARG A 12 -11.32 13.66 4.90
C ARG A 12 -11.68 13.28 3.48
N GLU A 13 -10.87 13.72 2.51
CA GLU A 13 -11.09 13.39 1.13
C GLU A 13 -10.93 11.89 0.93
N LEU A 14 -9.91 11.28 1.53
CA LEU A 14 -9.66 9.86 1.40
C LEU A 14 -10.81 9.05 2.01
N VAL A 15 -11.28 9.44 3.18
CA VAL A 15 -12.39 8.75 3.82
C VAL A 15 -13.63 8.80 2.91
N SER A 16 -13.84 9.92 2.26
CA SER A 16 -14.96 10.06 1.35
C SER A 16 -14.80 9.13 0.15
N LEU A 17 -13.58 9.01 -0.39
CA LEU A 17 -13.32 8.10 -1.51
C LEU A 17 -13.53 6.65 -1.07
N LEU A 18 -13.08 6.30 0.12
CA LEU A 18 -13.23 4.93 0.59
C LEU A 18 -14.71 4.61 0.80
N THR A 19 -15.47 5.54 1.31
CA THR A 19 -16.89 5.34 1.53
C THR A 19 -17.62 5.13 0.21
N ALA A 20 -17.16 5.81 -0.85
CA ALA A 20 -17.76 5.69 -2.15
C ALA A 20 -17.21 4.53 -2.97
N GLY A 21 -16.27 3.76 -2.42
CA GLY A 21 -15.67 2.66 -3.18
C GLY A 21 -14.77 3.13 -4.29
N GLN A 22 -14.20 4.33 -4.14
CA GLN A 22 -13.38 4.93 -5.19
C GLN A 22 -11.93 5.09 -4.75
N GLU A 23 -11.41 4.14 -3.98
CA GLU A 23 -10.04 4.23 -3.48
C GLU A 23 -9.02 4.28 -4.61
N TYR A 24 -9.37 3.84 -5.81
CA TYR A 24 -8.44 3.93 -6.91
C TYR A 24 -8.01 5.37 -7.18
N LYS A 25 -8.82 6.35 -6.78
CA LYS A 25 -8.47 7.74 -7.00
C LYS A 25 -7.33 8.18 -6.10
N PHE A 26 -7.22 7.58 -4.92
CA PHE A 26 -6.12 7.88 -4.00
C PHE A 26 -4.80 7.53 -4.68
N TYR A 27 -4.76 6.43 -5.41
CA TYR A 27 -3.51 5.95 -5.98
C TYR A 27 -3.03 6.83 -7.15
N SER A 28 -3.84 7.80 -7.56
CA SER A 28 -3.42 8.75 -8.56
C SER A 28 -2.98 10.08 -7.94
N TRP A 29 -3.08 10.22 -6.63
CA TRP A 29 -2.68 11.47 -5.98
C TRP A 29 -1.18 11.70 -6.16
N PRO A 30 -0.76 12.94 -6.43
CA PRO A 30 0.66 13.24 -6.57
C PRO A 30 1.45 12.88 -5.31
N GLU A 31 0.87 13.13 -4.13
CA GLU A 31 1.54 12.80 -2.87
C GLU A 31 1.81 11.32 -2.75
N TRP A 32 0.85 10.50 -3.14
CA TRP A 32 1.03 9.05 -3.08
C TRP A 32 2.08 8.60 -4.09
N ARG A 33 2.01 9.13 -5.29
CA ARG A 33 2.94 8.72 -6.33
C ARG A 33 4.39 9.07 -5.97
N ALA A 34 4.59 10.24 -5.39
CA ALA A 34 5.92 10.65 -4.97
C ALA A 34 6.41 9.79 -3.81
N LEU A 35 5.55 9.53 -2.83
CA LEU A 35 5.93 8.74 -1.67
C LEU A 35 6.20 7.31 -2.08
N ARG A 36 5.40 6.78 -2.99
CA ARG A 36 5.59 5.43 -3.46
C ARG A 36 6.99 5.26 -4.05
N LEU A 37 7.42 6.23 -4.84
CA LEU A 37 8.72 6.16 -5.45
C LEU A 37 9.81 6.24 -4.39
N GLU A 38 9.62 7.04 -3.36
CA GLU A 38 10.61 7.12 -2.30
C GLU A 38 10.72 5.80 -1.54
N VAL A 39 9.62 5.13 -1.29
CA VAL A 39 9.64 3.86 -0.59
C VAL A 39 10.34 2.81 -1.44
N LEU A 40 10.07 2.78 -2.75
CA LEU A 40 10.74 1.85 -3.62
C LEU A 40 12.26 2.07 -3.60
N ARG A 41 12.70 3.32 -3.60
CA ARG A 41 14.11 3.64 -3.56
C ARG A 41 14.72 3.29 -2.21
N LEU A 42 14.00 3.57 -1.13
CA LEU A 42 14.46 3.24 0.21
C LEU A 42 14.70 1.75 0.32
N ASP A 43 13.83 0.94 -0.26
CA ASP A 43 13.92 -0.50 -0.19
C ASP A 43 14.77 -1.07 -1.33
N ARG A 44 15.34 -0.20 -2.16
CA ARG A 44 16.18 -0.59 -3.29
C ARG A 44 15.47 -1.55 -4.23
N TYR A 45 14.17 -1.41 -4.35
CA TYR A 45 13.33 -2.26 -5.19
C TYR A 45 13.47 -3.73 -4.81
N GLU A 46 13.69 -4.01 -3.51
CA GLU A 46 13.78 -5.37 -3.03
C GLU A 46 12.52 -5.70 -2.23
N CYS A 47 11.96 -6.86 -2.46
CA CYS A 47 10.82 -7.32 -1.69
C CYS A 47 11.23 -7.50 -0.25
N GLN A 48 10.61 -6.80 0.66
CA GLN A 48 10.99 -6.82 2.06
C GLN A 48 10.63 -8.16 2.73
N HIS A 49 9.55 -8.82 2.29
CA HIS A 49 9.18 -10.11 2.83
C HIS A 49 10.18 -11.17 2.38
N CYS A 50 10.58 -11.17 1.13
CA CYS A 50 11.57 -12.12 0.65
C CYS A 50 12.90 -11.88 1.35
N LYS A 51 13.26 -10.61 1.57
CA LYS A 51 14.50 -10.27 2.21
C LYS A 51 14.52 -10.81 3.64
N ALA A 52 13.43 -10.65 4.36
CA ALA A 52 13.32 -11.15 5.73
C ALA A 52 13.45 -12.68 5.78
N ALA A 53 13.08 -13.35 4.71
CA ALA A 53 13.18 -14.80 4.63
C ALA A 53 14.53 -15.25 4.06
N GLY A 54 15.45 -14.34 3.86
CA GLY A 54 16.77 -14.71 3.37
C GLY A 54 16.84 -14.86 1.87
N ARG A 55 15.87 -14.37 1.12
CA ARG A 55 15.88 -14.47 -0.32
C ARG A 55 15.90 -13.09 -0.95
N TYR A 56 16.36 -13.01 -2.19
CA TYR A 56 16.31 -11.73 -2.90
C TYR A 56 15.28 -11.84 -4.01
N ARG A 57 14.37 -10.89 -4.07
CA ARG A 57 13.43 -10.81 -5.17
C ARG A 57 13.07 -9.34 -5.40
N LYS A 58 13.05 -8.91 -6.65
CA LYS A 58 12.73 -7.55 -6.95
C LYS A 58 11.28 -7.27 -6.65
N GLY A 59 10.98 -6.10 -6.15
CA GLY A 59 9.61 -5.69 -5.83
C GLY A 59 9.29 -4.37 -6.46
N TYR A 60 8.05 -4.20 -6.86
CA TYR A 60 7.58 -2.97 -7.45
C TYR A 60 6.26 -2.49 -6.84
N ILE A 61 5.74 -3.19 -5.86
CA ILE A 61 4.47 -2.86 -5.26
C ILE A 61 4.72 -2.32 -3.87
N VAL A 62 4.17 -1.17 -3.55
CA VAL A 62 4.28 -0.61 -2.22
C VAL A 62 2.99 -0.94 -1.48
N HIS A 63 3.12 -1.69 -0.40
CA HIS A 63 2.00 -2.27 0.33
C HIS A 63 1.76 -1.50 1.61
N HIS A 64 0.49 -1.27 1.93
CA HIS A 64 0.10 -0.69 3.21
C HIS A 64 -0.04 -1.86 4.19
N VAL A 65 0.82 -1.94 5.19
CA VAL A 65 0.79 -3.05 6.15
C VAL A 65 -0.56 -3.06 6.88
N LYS A 66 -0.98 -1.90 7.40
CA LYS A 66 -2.34 -1.78 7.89
C LYS A 66 -3.12 -1.22 6.72
N HIS A 67 -4.10 -1.99 6.27
CA HIS A 67 -4.78 -1.70 5.02
C HIS A 67 -5.42 -0.32 5.00
N LEU A 68 -5.50 0.24 3.83
CA LEU A 68 -6.00 1.60 3.64
C LEU A 68 -7.37 1.80 4.28
N ARG A 69 -8.25 0.81 4.15
CA ARG A 69 -9.58 0.95 4.70
C ARG A 69 -9.59 0.86 6.21
N GLN A 70 -8.61 0.21 6.81
CA GLN A 70 -8.55 0.07 8.24
C GLN A 70 -7.94 1.30 8.88
N ARG A 71 -6.92 1.83 8.29
CA ARG A 71 -6.21 3.00 8.83
C ARG A 71 -5.92 4.00 7.73
N PRO A 72 -6.93 4.73 7.27
CA PRO A 72 -6.70 5.73 6.23
C PRO A 72 -5.78 6.86 6.70
N ASP A 73 -5.71 7.07 8.00
CA ASP A 73 -4.82 8.10 8.54
C ASP A 73 -3.35 7.76 8.32
N LEU A 74 -3.04 6.49 8.04
CA LEU A 74 -1.67 6.07 7.79
C LEU A 74 -1.36 5.92 6.30
N ALA A 75 -2.25 6.43 5.45
CA ALA A 75 -2.12 6.25 4.01
C ALA A 75 -0.83 6.81 3.45
N LEU A 76 -0.32 7.87 4.02
CA LEU A 76 0.91 8.50 3.56
C LEU A 76 2.02 8.44 4.61
N SER A 77 2.00 7.43 5.47
CA SER A 77 3.01 7.27 6.50
C SER A 77 3.91 6.10 6.19
N VAL A 78 5.19 6.31 6.14
CA VAL A 78 6.15 5.23 5.91
C VAL A 78 6.26 4.34 7.12
N PHE A 79 6.18 4.94 8.32
CA PHE A 79 6.24 4.20 9.57
C PHE A 79 4.93 4.36 10.33
N ASP A 80 4.56 3.32 11.06
CA ASP A 80 3.40 3.37 11.93
C ASP A 80 3.82 4.09 13.20
N PRO A 81 3.23 5.23 13.52
CA PRO A 81 3.65 5.99 14.70
C PRO A 81 3.39 5.28 16.02
N ASP A 82 2.46 4.32 16.03
CA ASP A 82 2.15 3.61 17.26
C ASP A 82 3.15 2.51 17.56
N THR A 83 3.71 1.88 16.56
CA THR A 83 4.60 0.75 16.77
C THR A 83 6.02 1.03 16.33
N GLY A 84 6.23 2.07 15.54
CA GLY A 84 7.55 2.38 14.99
C GLY A 84 7.96 1.47 13.85
N GLN A 85 7.08 0.55 13.43
CA GLN A 85 7.42 -0.37 12.37
C GLN A 85 7.00 0.18 11.02
N ARG A 86 7.47 -0.45 9.96
CA ARG A 86 7.15 0.03 8.63
C ARG A 86 5.66 -0.13 8.32
N GLN A 87 5.05 0.88 7.82
CA GLN A 87 3.67 0.86 7.38
C GLN A 87 3.59 0.71 5.86
N LEU A 88 4.57 1.25 5.13
CA LEU A 88 4.66 1.08 3.70
C LEU A 88 5.91 0.29 3.40
N SER A 89 5.79 -0.79 2.66
CA SER A 89 6.96 -1.60 2.33
C SER A 89 6.84 -2.14 0.91
N THR A 90 7.96 -2.37 0.28
CA THR A 90 8.01 -2.88 -1.08
C THR A 90 7.86 -4.39 -1.08
N LEU A 91 6.99 -4.90 -1.91
CA LEU A 91 6.77 -6.34 -2.03
C LEU A 91 6.82 -6.76 -3.49
N CYS A 92 7.15 -8.02 -3.73
CA CYS A 92 7.01 -8.62 -5.04
C CYS A 92 5.55 -9.03 -5.20
N LYS A 93 5.15 -9.34 -6.42
CA LYS A 93 3.77 -9.66 -6.69
C LYS A 93 3.31 -10.85 -5.88
N GLN A 94 4.12 -11.88 -5.75
CA GLN A 94 3.72 -13.06 -5.02
C GLN A 94 3.48 -12.78 -3.55
N CYS A 95 4.35 -12.03 -2.91
CA CYS A 95 4.18 -11.71 -1.50
C CYS A 95 2.96 -10.80 -1.29
N HIS A 96 2.73 -9.88 -2.22
CA HIS A 96 1.59 -9.00 -2.13
C HIS A 96 0.29 -9.82 -2.22
N GLU A 97 0.25 -10.81 -3.10
CA GLU A 97 -0.93 -11.63 -3.23
C GLU A 97 -1.18 -12.47 -1.98
N LEU A 98 -0.12 -12.89 -1.31
CA LEU A 98 -0.29 -13.65 -0.09
C LEU A 98 -0.84 -12.80 1.05
N GLU A 99 -0.60 -11.50 0.99
CA GLU A 99 -1.12 -10.61 2.02
C GLU A 99 -2.62 -10.36 1.85
N HIS A 100 -3.20 -10.71 0.72
CA HIS A 100 -4.61 -10.46 0.46
C HIS A 100 -5.35 -11.71 -0.01
N PRO A 101 -5.20 -12.83 0.69
CA PRO A 101 -5.82 -14.08 0.23
C PRO A 101 -7.33 -14.02 0.20
N GLU A 102 -7.93 -13.29 1.13
CA GLU A 102 -9.36 -13.22 1.14
C GLU A 102 -9.88 -12.40 -0.01
N SER A 103 -9.22 -11.36 -0.37
CA SER A 103 -9.63 -10.57 -1.51
C SER A 103 -9.55 -11.41 -2.75
N GLN A 104 -8.52 -12.21 -2.88
CA GLN A 104 -8.41 -13.05 -4.03
C GLN A 104 -9.55 -14.03 -4.11
N ARG A 105 -9.90 -14.63 -3.01
CA ARG A 105 -10.99 -15.57 -3.05
C ARG A 105 -12.31 -14.90 -3.34
N GLN A 106 -12.54 -13.74 -2.81
CA GLN A 106 -13.79 -13.07 -3.03
C GLN A 106 -13.97 -12.67 -4.45
N PHE A 107 -12.93 -12.25 -5.07
CA PHE A 107 -13.11 -11.78 -6.39
C PHE A 107 -12.82 -12.76 -7.44
N GLN A 108 -12.54 -13.94 -7.13
CA GLN A 108 -12.11 -14.78 -8.06
C GLN A 108 -12.77 -14.88 -9.27
N PRO A 109 -13.80 -15.07 -9.43
CA PRO A 109 -14.39 -15.27 -10.66
C PRO A 109 -14.40 -14.08 -11.48
N LYS A 110 -14.89 -13.04 -11.03
CA LYS A 110 -15.03 -11.99 -11.89
C LYS A 110 -14.03 -11.14 -11.66
N ALA A 111 -13.24 -11.38 -10.91
CA ALA A 111 -12.34 -10.59 -10.64
C ALA A 111 -11.81 -9.92 -11.54
N LEU A 112 -12.14 -9.21 -11.97
CA LEU A 112 -11.61 -8.41 -12.66
C LEU A 112 -10.32 -8.20 -12.29
N PRO A 113 -9.44 -8.67 -12.86
CA PRO A 113 -8.10 -8.58 -12.57
C PRO A 113 -7.57 -7.24 -12.42
N ILE A 114 -8.11 -6.34 -13.10
CA ILE A 114 -7.65 -5.08 -13.05
C ILE A 114 -7.70 -4.50 -11.76
N THR A 115 -8.60 -4.80 -11.01
CA THR A 115 -8.69 -4.09 -9.81
C THR A 115 -7.77 -4.62 -8.80
N ALA A 116 -7.35 -5.79 -8.94
CA ALA A 116 -6.57 -6.38 -7.92
C ALA A 116 -5.31 -5.69 -7.64
N GLU A 117 -4.77 -4.99 -8.59
CA GLU A 117 -3.58 -4.40 -8.37
C GLU A 117 -3.60 -3.20 -7.63
N ARG A 118 -4.66 -2.64 -7.38
CA ARG A 118 -4.70 -1.45 -6.74
C ARG A 118 -4.94 -1.58 -5.33
N TRP A 119 -5.05 -2.63 -4.75
CA TRP A 119 -5.43 -2.77 -3.54
C TRP A 119 -4.55 -2.67 -2.57
N ASP A 120 -4.17 -2.37 -1.85
CA ASP A 120 -3.32 -2.31 -0.93
C ASP A 120 -3.35 -1.41 -0.16
#